data_07e6beb2df36d948085532b32abf0a39
#
_entry.id   07e6beb2df36d948085532b32abf0a39
#
_cell.length_a   1.000
_cell.length_b   1.000
_cell.length_c   1.000
_cell.angle_alpha   90.00
_cell.angle_beta   90.00
_cell.angle_gamma   90.00
#
_symmetry.space_group_name_H-M   'P 1'
#
loop_
_entity.id
_entity.type
_entity.pdbx_description
1 polymer ?
#
loop_
_entity_poly.entity_id
_entity_poly.type
_entity_poly.pdbx_seq_one_letter_code
_entity_poly.pdbx_strand_id
1 'polypeptide(L)'
;MKSFILKFIFFFTVLLLGGCKQNSTNSVATKSTAKNEIQYAKGLEIYHYQGYSVLKITHPWPDAKTPFTYILQEKNGVIPDSLKQYTRISVPIESVVVTSTTHIPALELLGVENTLVGFPNTDFISSPKTRKRID
;
A
#
# COMPACT_ATOMS: atom_id res chain seq x y z
N MET A 1 55.19 -18.29 41.59
CA MET A 1 54.75 -17.12 40.81
C MET A 1 54.30 -17.46 39.41
N LYS A 2 55.06 -18.22 38.60
CA LYS A 2 54.64 -18.56 37.21
C LYS A 2 53.30 -19.31 37.11
N SER A 3 52.99 -20.23 38.02
CA SER A 3 51.74 -20.99 38.03
C SER A 3 50.51 -20.14 38.36
N PHE A 4 50.66 -19.09 39.13
CA PHE A 4 49.57 -18.18 39.51
C PHE A 4 49.20 -17.25 38.34
N ILE A 5 50.20 -16.76 37.62
CA ILE A 5 50.06 -15.91 36.43
C ILE A 5 49.32 -16.70 35.31
N LEU A 6 49.69 -17.98 35.11
CA LEU A 6 49.07 -18.82 34.09
C LEU A 6 47.60 -19.07 34.36
N LYS A 7 47.20 -19.29 35.63
CA LYS A 7 45.79 -19.46 36.04
C LYS A 7 45.01 -18.17 35.91
N PHE A 8 45.63 -17.02 36.16
CA PHE A 8 44.98 -15.72 36.02
C PHE A 8 44.73 -15.36 34.55
N ILE A 9 45.67 -15.66 33.66
CA ILE A 9 45.53 -15.49 32.21
C ILE A 9 44.40 -16.41 31.68
N PHE A 10 44.35 -17.66 32.11
CA PHE A 10 43.31 -18.58 31.70
C PHE A 10 41.91 -18.14 32.15
N PHE A 11 41.77 -17.64 33.37
CA PHE A 11 40.51 -17.13 33.90
C PHE A 11 40.04 -15.86 33.16
N PHE A 12 40.99 -14.97 32.81
CA PHE A 12 40.71 -13.75 32.06
C PHE A 12 40.30 -14.04 30.60
N THR A 13 40.86 -15.08 29.98
CA THR A 13 40.47 -15.52 28.61
C THR A 13 39.10 -16.10 28.57
N VAL A 14 38.64 -16.82 29.60
CA VAL A 14 37.28 -17.38 29.70
C VAL A 14 36.23 -16.29 29.90
N LEU A 15 36.58 -15.18 30.57
CA LEU A 15 35.68 -14.04 30.77
C LEU A 15 35.35 -13.28 29.48
N LEU A 16 36.23 -13.32 28.48
CA LEU A 16 36.06 -12.64 27.20
C LEU A 16 35.14 -13.38 26.20
N LEU A 17 34.81 -14.66 26.48
CA LEU A 17 33.95 -15.47 25.62
C LEU A 17 32.47 -15.41 25.98
N GLY A 18 32.10 -14.68 27.06
CA GLY A 18 30.70 -14.58 27.53
C GLY A 18 29.87 -13.45 26.93
N GLY A 19 30.38 -12.69 25.98
CA GLY A 19 29.77 -11.45 25.55
C GLY A 19 29.24 -11.41 24.13
N CYS A 20 28.37 -12.33 23.71
CA CYS A 20 27.55 -12.14 22.51
C CYS A 20 26.21 -12.89 22.63
N LYS A 21 25.34 -12.43 23.49
CA LYS A 21 23.92 -12.73 23.34
C LYS A 21 23.29 -11.65 22.46
N GLN A 22 23.45 -11.83 21.16
CA GLN A 22 22.79 -11.03 20.15
C GLN A 22 21.33 -11.43 20.12
N ASN A 23 20.51 -10.78 20.93
CA ASN A 23 19.06 -10.78 20.75
C ASN A 23 18.77 -10.01 19.46
N SER A 24 18.82 -10.71 18.34
CA SER A 24 18.31 -10.23 17.06
C SER A 24 16.78 -10.33 17.05
N THR A 25 16.12 -9.54 17.84
CA THR A 25 14.74 -9.17 17.62
C THR A 25 14.72 -7.70 17.18
N ASN A 26 15.49 -7.39 16.14
CA ASN A 26 15.24 -6.22 15.36
C ASN A 26 14.26 -6.60 14.25
N SER A 27 12.98 -6.63 14.58
CA SER A 27 12.00 -6.14 13.61
C SER A 27 12.34 -4.66 13.43
N VAL A 28 13.30 -4.40 12.56
CA VAL A 28 13.45 -3.09 11.95
C VAL A 28 12.17 -2.91 11.15
N ALA A 29 11.15 -2.37 11.80
CA ALA A 29 10.16 -1.60 11.10
C ALA A 29 10.97 -0.53 10.38
N THR A 30 11.41 -0.85 9.17
CA THR A 30 11.93 0.12 8.22
C THR A 30 10.82 1.13 8.14
N LYS A 31 11.03 2.26 8.80
CA LYS A 31 10.18 3.43 8.70
C LYS A 31 10.41 3.91 7.27
N SER A 32 9.78 3.22 6.32
CA SER A 32 9.70 3.63 4.94
C SER A 32 9.01 4.97 5.00
N THR A 33 9.78 6.04 4.90
CA THR A 33 9.27 7.40 4.75
C THR A 33 8.75 7.46 3.32
N ALA A 34 7.60 6.79 3.07
CA ALA A 34 6.98 6.84 1.77
C ALA A 34 6.67 8.30 1.48
N LYS A 35 7.20 8.79 0.36
CA LYS A 35 6.96 10.14 -0.12
C LYS A 35 5.60 10.17 -0.83
N ASN A 36 4.84 11.25 -0.65
CA ASN A 36 3.66 11.47 -1.46
C ASN A 36 4.03 11.55 -2.94
N GLU A 37 3.44 10.70 -3.76
CA GLU A 37 3.68 10.67 -5.21
C GLU A 37 2.95 11.82 -5.93
N ILE A 38 1.85 12.30 -5.39
CA ILE A 38 1.03 13.35 -6.00
C ILE A 38 1.72 14.70 -5.84
N GLN A 39 2.08 15.32 -6.97
CA GLN A 39 2.84 16.57 -6.99
C GLN A 39 1.96 17.80 -7.21
N TYR A 40 0.87 17.69 -7.95
CA TYR A 40 0.08 18.82 -8.41
C TYR A 40 -1.30 18.91 -7.77
N ALA A 41 -1.98 17.79 -7.60
CA ALA A 41 -3.32 17.78 -7.01
C ALA A 41 -3.25 18.12 -5.52
N LYS A 42 -4.07 19.10 -5.11
CA LYS A 42 -4.27 19.42 -3.69
C LYS A 42 -5.40 18.54 -3.15
N GLY A 43 -5.23 18.00 -1.97
CA GLY A 43 -6.26 17.17 -1.33
C GLY A 43 -6.25 15.70 -1.72
N LEU A 44 -5.29 15.26 -2.54
CA LEU A 44 -5.06 13.87 -2.88
C LEU A 44 -3.61 13.51 -2.54
N GLU A 45 -3.40 12.39 -1.85
CA GLU A 45 -2.09 11.88 -1.48
C GLU A 45 -2.03 10.38 -1.72
N ILE A 46 -0.92 9.91 -2.28
CA ILE A 46 -0.64 8.47 -2.47
C ILE A 46 0.74 8.17 -1.92
N TYR A 47 0.81 7.15 -1.06
CA TYR A 47 2.04 6.65 -0.46
C TYR A 47 2.19 5.17 -0.79
N HIS A 48 3.28 4.80 -1.46
CA HIS A 48 3.57 3.42 -1.84
C HIS A 48 4.40 2.72 -0.76
N TYR A 49 4.00 1.48 -0.46
CA TYR A 49 4.68 0.55 0.42
C TYR A 49 4.82 -0.81 -0.27
N GLN A 50 5.53 -1.72 0.33
CA GLN A 50 5.67 -3.07 -0.20
C GLN A 50 4.33 -3.83 -0.09
N GLY A 51 3.70 -4.12 -1.22
CA GLY A 51 2.46 -4.88 -1.31
C GLY A 51 1.17 -4.11 -1.02
N TYR A 52 1.24 -2.81 -0.76
CA TYR A 52 0.05 -1.96 -0.64
C TYR A 52 0.38 -0.48 -0.84
N SER A 53 -0.65 0.32 -1.10
CA SER A 53 -0.54 1.78 -1.11
C SER A 53 -1.61 2.40 -0.22
N VAL A 54 -1.30 3.54 0.35
CA VAL A 54 -2.25 4.34 1.14
C VAL A 54 -2.70 5.53 0.31
N LEU A 55 -3.98 5.55 -0.03
CA LEU A 55 -4.63 6.67 -0.72
C LEU A 55 -5.39 7.51 0.29
N LYS A 56 -5.11 8.84 0.33
CA LYS A 56 -5.83 9.79 1.19
C LYS A 56 -6.48 10.87 0.34
N ILE A 57 -7.73 11.15 0.63
CA ILE A 57 -8.47 12.28 0.08
C ILE A 57 -8.74 13.23 1.24
N THR A 58 -7.93 14.29 1.35
CA THR A 58 -7.95 15.19 2.51
C THR A 58 -9.06 16.22 2.42
N HIS A 59 -9.46 16.60 1.19
CA HIS A 59 -10.52 17.57 0.94
C HIS A 59 -11.48 17.04 -0.14
N PRO A 60 -12.35 16.06 0.19
CA PRO A 60 -13.26 15.46 -0.80
C PRO A 60 -14.31 16.44 -1.34
N TRP A 61 -14.65 17.49 -0.58
CA TRP A 61 -15.50 18.62 -0.97
C TRP A 61 -15.12 19.87 -0.16
N PRO A 62 -15.57 21.07 -0.57
CA PRO A 62 -15.39 22.29 0.24
C PRO A 62 -15.90 22.07 1.67
N ASP A 63 -15.14 22.54 2.65
CA ASP A 63 -15.45 22.44 4.09
C ASP A 63 -15.52 21.02 4.68
N ALA A 64 -15.04 20.02 3.96
CA ALA A 64 -14.90 18.67 4.50
C ALA A 64 -14.03 18.64 5.75
N LYS A 65 -14.57 18.12 6.86
CA LYS A 65 -13.87 18.02 8.14
C LYS A 65 -13.14 16.69 8.34
N THR A 66 -13.48 15.68 7.53
CA THR A 66 -12.97 14.33 7.69
C THR A 66 -12.34 13.85 6.38
N PRO A 67 -11.08 13.45 6.38
CA PRO A 67 -10.45 12.84 5.21
C PRO A 67 -10.95 11.42 5.00
N PHE A 68 -10.94 10.95 3.75
CA PHE A 68 -11.07 9.52 3.43
C PHE A 68 -9.69 8.90 3.26
N THR A 69 -9.53 7.70 3.82
CA THR A 69 -8.32 6.90 3.69
C THR A 69 -8.70 5.51 3.19
N TYR A 70 -8.03 5.09 2.13
CA TYR A 70 -8.18 3.77 1.52
C TYR A 70 -6.84 3.06 1.47
N ILE A 71 -6.87 1.75 1.65
CA ILE A 71 -5.70 0.88 1.48
C ILE A 71 -5.87 0.13 0.18
N LEU A 72 -5.02 0.43 -0.79
CA LEU A 72 -4.95 -0.29 -2.07
C LEU A 72 -4.02 -1.48 -1.85
N GLN A 73 -4.57 -2.67 -1.72
CA GLN A 73 -3.83 -3.89 -1.37
C GLN A 73 -3.57 -4.74 -2.60
N GLU A 74 -2.32 -5.06 -2.87
CA GLU A 74 -1.93 -6.04 -3.88
C GLU A 74 -2.32 -7.47 -3.43
N LYS A 75 -2.48 -8.39 -4.38
CA LYS A 75 -2.98 -9.76 -4.15
C LYS A 75 -2.30 -10.50 -2.99
N ASN A 76 -0.98 -10.30 -2.81
CA ASN A 76 -0.19 -10.93 -1.75
C ASN A 76 0.36 -9.92 -0.74
N GLY A 77 -0.16 -8.69 -0.76
CA GLY A 77 0.30 -7.62 0.11
C GLY A 77 -0.09 -7.85 1.56
N VAL A 78 0.83 -7.62 2.48
CA VAL A 78 0.58 -7.67 3.93
C VAL A 78 0.34 -6.25 4.43
N ILE A 79 -0.79 -6.06 5.10
CA ILE A 79 -1.18 -4.76 5.66
C ILE A 79 -0.87 -4.77 7.16
N PRO A 80 -0.17 -3.76 7.69
CA PRO A 80 0.04 -3.59 9.12
C PRO A 80 -1.28 -3.49 9.89
N ASP A 81 -1.32 -4.00 11.12
CA ASP A 81 -2.52 -3.99 11.96
C ASP A 81 -3.09 -2.58 12.18
N SER A 82 -2.22 -1.58 12.28
CA SER A 82 -2.61 -0.18 12.43
C SER A 82 -3.44 0.39 11.26
N LEU A 83 -3.40 -0.27 10.09
CA LEU A 83 -4.12 0.15 8.89
C LEU A 83 -5.40 -0.68 8.63
N LYS A 84 -5.64 -1.74 9.38
CA LYS A 84 -6.80 -2.64 9.19
C LYS A 84 -8.15 -1.97 9.41
N GLN A 85 -8.17 -0.85 10.09
CA GLN A 85 -9.38 -0.04 10.33
C GLN A 85 -9.89 0.70 9.09
N TYR A 86 -9.04 0.89 8.07
CA TYR A 86 -9.41 1.61 6.86
C TYR A 86 -10.03 0.70 5.81
N THR A 87 -10.83 1.29 4.93
CA THR A 87 -11.42 0.58 3.79
C THR A 87 -10.33 0.05 2.87
N ARG A 88 -10.42 -1.24 2.54
CA ARG A 88 -9.46 -1.94 1.66
C ARG A 88 -10.05 -2.14 0.28
N ILE A 89 -9.22 -1.91 -0.73
CA ILE A 89 -9.52 -2.13 -2.13
C ILE A 89 -8.43 -3.02 -2.70
N SER A 90 -8.80 -4.17 -3.21
CA SER A 90 -7.85 -5.07 -3.89
C SER A 90 -7.44 -4.47 -5.23
N VAL A 91 -6.14 -4.49 -5.53
CA VAL A 91 -5.58 -3.99 -6.80
C VAL A 91 -4.70 -5.07 -7.46
N PRO A 92 -4.68 -5.11 -8.82
CA PRO A 92 -5.47 -4.29 -9.73
C PRO A 92 -6.98 -4.54 -9.62
N ILE A 93 -7.79 -3.52 -9.95
CA ILE A 93 -9.25 -3.64 -9.95
C ILE A 93 -9.68 -4.55 -11.11
N GLU A 94 -10.45 -5.58 -10.80
CA GLU A 94 -10.96 -6.54 -11.78
C GLU A 94 -12.40 -6.20 -12.25
N SER A 95 -13.12 -5.40 -11.47
CA SER A 95 -14.51 -5.03 -11.75
C SER A 95 -14.80 -3.61 -11.33
N VAL A 96 -15.47 -2.83 -12.19
CA VAL A 96 -15.86 -1.45 -11.91
C VAL A 96 -17.27 -1.16 -12.40
N VAL A 97 -18.01 -0.41 -11.61
CA VAL A 97 -19.28 0.22 -12.02
C VAL A 97 -19.00 1.71 -12.21
N VAL A 98 -19.37 2.27 -13.34
CA VAL A 98 -19.28 3.70 -13.59
C VAL A 98 -20.65 4.29 -13.82
N THR A 99 -20.86 5.52 -13.37
CA THR A 99 -22.17 6.18 -13.35
C THR A 99 -22.31 7.31 -14.38
N SER A 100 -21.22 7.64 -15.08
CA SER A 100 -21.20 8.66 -16.11
C SER A 100 -20.60 8.14 -17.41
N THR A 101 -21.22 8.50 -18.52
CA THR A 101 -20.74 8.18 -19.88
C THR A 101 -19.33 8.74 -20.14
N THR A 102 -18.94 9.80 -19.45
CA THR A 102 -17.60 10.40 -19.60
C THR A 102 -16.48 9.49 -19.10
N HIS A 103 -16.77 8.50 -18.26
CA HIS A 103 -15.78 7.52 -17.80
C HIS A 103 -15.48 6.45 -18.84
N ILE A 104 -16.39 6.18 -19.77
CA ILE A 104 -16.22 5.11 -20.78
C ILE A 104 -14.98 5.34 -21.65
N PRO A 105 -14.78 6.53 -22.27
CA PRO A 105 -13.56 6.78 -23.04
C PRO A 105 -12.27 6.62 -22.24
N ALA A 106 -12.28 6.97 -20.95
CA ALA A 106 -11.12 6.81 -20.09
C ALA A 106 -10.76 5.33 -19.88
N LEU A 107 -11.77 4.47 -19.65
CA LEU A 107 -11.54 3.03 -19.54
C LEU A 107 -10.99 2.43 -20.84
N GLU A 108 -11.51 2.87 -21.99
CA GLU A 108 -11.06 2.44 -23.30
C GLU A 108 -9.62 2.87 -23.62
N LEU A 109 -9.28 4.13 -23.29
CA LEU A 109 -7.92 4.64 -23.46
C LEU A 109 -6.90 3.90 -22.58
N LEU A 110 -7.31 3.47 -21.40
CA LEU A 110 -6.48 2.66 -20.50
C LEU A 110 -6.46 1.17 -20.89
N GLY A 111 -7.30 0.73 -21.85
CA GLY A 111 -7.40 -0.67 -22.25
C GLY A 111 -8.01 -1.58 -21.18
N VAL A 112 -8.79 -1.00 -20.26
CA VAL A 112 -9.42 -1.71 -19.13
C VAL A 112 -10.95 -1.71 -19.19
N GLU A 113 -11.53 -1.41 -20.33
CA GLU A 113 -12.99 -1.40 -20.52
C GLU A 113 -13.67 -2.76 -20.25
N ASN A 114 -12.90 -3.84 -20.26
CA ASN A 114 -13.37 -5.17 -19.91
C ASN A 114 -13.62 -5.34 -18.40
N THR A 115 -13.15 -4.46 -17.56
CA THR A 115 -13.45 -4.43 -16.13
C THR A 115 -14.82 -3.80 -15.84
N LEU A 116 -15.44 -3.11 -16.81
CA LEU A 116 -16.77 -2.51 -16.65
C LEU A 116 -17.83 -3.61 -16.53
N VAL A 117 -18.46 -3.69 -15.36
CA VAL A 117 -19.51 -4.69 -15.03
C VAL A 117 -20.88 -4.08 -14.78
N GLY A 118 -20.99 -2.76 -14.73
CA GLY A 118 -22.27 -2.09 -14.53
C GLY A 118 -22.28 -0.63 -14.95
N PHE A 119 -23.44 -0.20 -15.45
CA PHE A 119 -23.75 1.17 -15.81
C PHE A 119 -25.26 1.41 -15.59
N PRO A 120 -25.68 2.59 -15.08
CA PRO A 120 -27.08 2.84 -14.70
C PRO A 120 -28.08 2.71 -15.86
N ASN A 121 -27.71 3.22 -17.05
CA ASN A 121 -28.53 3.10 -18.26
C ASN A 121 -27.62 2.98 -19.49
N THR A 122 -27.56 1.78 -20.04
CA THR A 122 -26.69 1.44 -21.17
C THR A 122 -27.03 2.14 -22.45
N ASP A 123 -28.28 2.63 -22.63
CA ASP A 123 -28.74 3.35 -23.83
C ASP A 123 -27.92 4.65 -24.05
N PHE A 124 -27.41 5.25 -23.00
CA PHE A 124 -26.59 6.45 -23.08
C PHE A 124 -25.12 6.20 -23.44
N ILE A 125 -24.68 4.95 -23.53
CA ILE A 125 -23.32 4.62 -23.94
C ILE A 125 -23.20 4.78 -25.45
N SER A 126 -22.48 5.80 -25.90
CA SER A 126 -22.30 6.10 -27.33
C SER A 126 -21.12 5.36 -27.96
N SER A 127 -20.20 4.80 -27.17
CA SER A 127 -19.02 4.07 -27.69
C SER A 127 -19.42 2.78 -28.39
N PRO A 128 -19.11 2.60 -29.69
CA PRO A 128 -19.40 1.36 -30.41
C PRO A 128 -18.67 0.15 -29.80
N LYS A 129 -17.46 0.37 -29.26
CA LYS A 129 -16.63 -0.69 -28.64
C LYS A 129 -17.32 -1.24 -27.39
N THR A 130 -17.76 -0.35 -26.50
CA THR A 130 -18.43 -0.73 -25.28
C THR A 130 -19.84 -1.25 -25.55
N ARG A 131 -20.59 -0.66 -26.50
CA ARG A 131 -21.92 -1.16 -26.93
C ARG A 131 -21.87 -2.61 -27.37
N LYS A 132 -20.95 -2.96 -28.28
CA LYS A 132 -20.77 -4.34 -28.78
C LYS A 132 -20.54 -5.37 -27.67
N ARG A 133 -20.11 -4.95 -26.50
CA ARG A 133 -19.87 -5.83 -25.38
C ARG A 133 -21.11 -6.02 -24.50
N ILE A 134 -22.04 -5.06 -24.50
CA ILE A 134 -23.25 -5.07 -23.70
C ILE A 134 -24.36 -5.83 -24.41
N ASP A 135 -24.40 -5.72 -25.73
CA ASP A 135 -25.35 -6.41 -26.63
C ASP A 135 -24.96 -7.90 -26.78
#